data_db898ae728362377c7717dd14705dff6
#
_entry.id   db898ae728362377c7717dd14705dff6
#
_cell.length_a   1.000
_cell.length_b   1.000
_cell.length_c   1.000
_cell.angle_alpha   90.00
_cell.angle_beta   90.00
_cell.angle_gamma   90.00
#
_symmetry.space_group_name_H-M   'P 1'
#
loop_
_entity.id
_entity.type
_entity.pdbx_description
1 polymer ?
#
loop_
_entity_poly.entity_id
_entity_poly.type
_entity_poly.pdbx_seq_one_letter_code
_entity_poly.pdbx_strand_id
1 'polypeptide(L)'
;DSTSESLTITLNSDQTYQALFELIPLYTLSVTAAEGGGVSSTGGTYNDGTEVTITATANEGYRFTGWEGSDSTSESLTVTLNSDQTYQALFELIPVSDTSSRIIWSGPTVQFSKEDGSDSSQESNQDRITSNVWITRGNGGQIFNIAKENSANKANSPAGTLWATGSIDNIDNLTFEPFRTAVGQPKAVVGSDLVLYLVDDDIYLSVKFTSWSQGQKGGFAYERSSE
;
A
#
# COMPACT_ATOMS: atom_id res chain seq x y z
N ASP A 1 -34.72 -3.75 45.46
CA ASP A 1 -33.44 -3.53 44.75
C ASP A 1 -33.73 -2.86 43.42
N SER A 2 -33.02 -1.81 43.08
CA SER A 2 -33.11 -1.13 41.81
C SER A 2 -31.73 -1.23 41.08
N THR A 3 -31.72 -1.55 39.81
CA THR A 3 -30.55 -1.55 38.95
C THR A 3 -30.41 -0.24 38.15
N SER A 4 -31.26 0.75 38.45
CA SER A 4 -31.21 2.08 37.82
C SER A 4 -30.12 2.95 38.47
N GLU A 5 -29.41 3.71 37.65
CA GLU A 5 -28.45 4.74 38.07
C GLU A 5 -29.11 5.87 38.87
N SER A 6 -30.43 5.98 38.81
CA SER A 6 -31.22 6.98 39.49
C SER A 6 -32.28 6.29 40.36
N LEU A 7 -32.33 6.65 41.65
CA LEU A 7 -33.30 6.16 42.61
C LEU A 7 -34.09 7.36 43.16
N THR A 8 -35.41 7.37 42.91
CA THR A 8 -36.32 8.34 43.52
C THR A 8 -36.96 7.73 44.80
N ILE A 9 -36.84 8.39 45.91
CA ILE A 9 -37.29 7.90 47.21
C ILE A 9 -38.32 8.85 47.80
N THR A 10 -39.42 8.29 48.32
CA THR A 10 -40.36 9.01 49.21
C THR A 10 -40.08 8.60 50.64
N LEU A 11 -39.65 9.55 51.50
CA LEU A 11 -39.30 9.28 52.88
C LEU A 11 -40.54 9.30 53.76
N ASN A 12 -40.94 8.12 54.25
CA ASN A 12 -42.02 7.95 55.23
C ASN A 12 -41.50 7.49 56.62
N SER A 13 -40.22 7.14 56.69
CA SER A 13 -39.48 6.71 57.89
C SER A 13 -37.98 6.80 57.58
N ASP A 14 -37.13 6.60 58.62
CA ASP A 14 -35.71 6.51 58.47
C ASP A 14 -35.36 5.31 57.57
N GLN A 15 -34.59 5.56 56.51
CA GLN A 15 -34.15 4.54 55.54
C GLN A 15 -32.67 4.74 55.22
N THR A 16 -31.98 3.62 54.98
CA THR A 16 -30.58 3.60 54.57
C THR A 16 -30.47 2.92 53.20
N TYR A 17 -29.76 3.55 52.32
CA TYR A 17 -29.50 3.04 50.97
C TYR A 17 -27.99 2.96 50.74
N GLN A 18 -27.56 1.94 50.03
CA GLN A 18 -26.18 1.75 49.60
C GLN A 18 -26.14 1.61 48.09
N ALA A 19 -25.32 2.43 47.40
CA ALA A 19 -25.00 2.24 46.01
C ALA A 19 -23.91 1.16 45.92
N LEU A 20 -24.14 0.20 45.06
CA LEU A 20 -23.19 -0.86 44.75
C LEU A 20 -22.61 -0.60 43.33
N PHE A 21 -21.31 -0.71 43.23
CA PHE A 21 -20.61 -0.55 41.97
C PHE A 21 -19.85 -1.83 41.68
N GLU A 22 -19.85 -2.24 40.41
CA GLU A 22 -19.07 -3.35 39.91
C GLU A 22 -17.95 -2.84 38.98
N LEU A 23 -16.76 -3.41 39.08
CA LEU A 23 -15.65 -3.09 38.22
C LEU A 23 -15.92 -3.68 36.83
N ILE A 24 -15.90 -2.84 35.82
CA ILE A 24 -15.96 -3.31 34.44
C ILE A 24 -14.57 -3.84 34.07
N PRO A 25 -14.43 -5.12 33.65
CA PRO A 25 -13.17 -5.67 33.22
C PRO A 25 -12.60 -4.90 32.02
N LEU A 26 -11.27 -4.83 31.95
CA LEU A 26 -10.54 -4.25 30.81
C LEU A 26 -9.78 -5.37 30.08
N TYR A 27 -9.86 -5.35 28.77
CA TYR A 27 -9.15 -6.29 27.91
C TYR A 27 -8.28 -5.56 26.90
N THR A 28 -7.18 -6.20 26.52
CA THR A 28 -6.22 -5.67 25.56
C THR A 28 -6.43 -6.30 24.19
N LEU A 29 -6.58 -5.45 23.18
CA LEU A 29 -6.47 -5.83 21.76
C LEU A 29 -5.06 -5.51 21.28
N SER A 30 -4.39 -6.47 20.65
CA SER A 30 -3.09 -6.29 19.99
C SER A 30 -3.23 -6.62 18.52
N VAL A 31 -2.87 -5.69 17.64
CA VAL A 31 -2.99 -5.86 16.19
C VAL A 31 -1.68 -5.51 15.50
N THR A 32 -1.22 -6.39 14.63
CA THR A 32 0.00 -6.20 13.83
C THR A 32 -0.28 -6.45 12.36
N ALA A 33 0.64 -6.03 11.50
CA ALA A 33 0.66 -6.37 10.08
C ALA A 33 1.93 -7.17 9.79
N ALA A 34 1.80 -8.23 8.96
CA ALA A 34 2.93 -8.89 8.33
C ALA A 34 3.54 -7.99 7.23
N GLU A 35 4.66 -8.41 6.65
CA GLU A 35 5.23 -7.75 5.49
C GLU A 35 4.20 -7.69 4.34
N GLY A 36 4.18 -6.59 3.61
CA GLY A 36 3.29 -6.39 2.46
C GLY A 36 2.03 -5.59 2.73
N GLY A 37 1.83 -5.05 3.94
CA GLY A 37 0.67 -4.19 4.22
C GLY A 37 0.73 -3.50 5.57
N GLY A 38 -0.39 -2.91 5.96
CA GLY A 38 -0.57 -2.20 7.22
C GLY A 38 -1.96 -2.42 7.83
N VAL A 39 -2.13 -1.92 9.05
CA VAL A 39 -3.41 -1.95 9.78
C VAL A 39 -3.83 -0.55 10.23
N SER A 40 -5.14 -0.32 10.31
CA SER A 40 -5.70 0.98 10.71
C SER A 40 -5.43 1.33 12.19
N SER A 41 -5.16 0.33 13.04
CA SER A 41 -4.86 0.49 14.45
C SER A 41 -4.02 -0.67 14.96
N THR A 42 -3.11 -0.39 15.90
CA THR A 42 -2.33 -1.41 16.62
C THR A 42 -3.06 -1.98 17.83
N GLY A 43 -4.30 -1.56 18.06
CA GLY A 43 -5.12 -1.98 19.19
C GLY A 43 -5.07 -1.00 20.37
N GLY A 44 -5.34 -1.51 21.59
CA GLY A 44 -5.42 -0.73 22.83
C GLY A 44 -6.12 -1.50 23.93
N THR A 45 -6.45 -0.82 25.04
CA THR A 45 -7.19 -1.38 26.17
C THR A 45 -8.63 -0.86 26.16
N TYR A 46 -9.60 -1.76 26.29
CA TYR A 46 -11.03 -1.48 26.16
C TYR A 46 -11.83 -2.13 27.26
N ASN A 47 -13.00 -1.59 27.56
CA ASN A 47 -13.97 -2.20 28.49
C ASN A 47 -14.51 -3.51 27.91
N ASP A 48 -14.90 -4.44 28.78
CA ASP A 48 -15.63 -5.65 28.40
C ASP A 48 -16.83 -5.31 27.52
N GLY A 49 -17.04 -6.11 26.45
CA GLY A 49 -18.11 -5.94 25.48
C GLY A 49 -17.90 -4.84 24.44
N THR A 50 -16.76 -4.14 24.44
CA THR A 50 -16.48 -3.11 23.42
C THR A 50 -16.26 -3.77 22.06
N GLU A 51 -16.95 -3.25 21.02
CA GLU A 51 -16.71 -3.63 19.62
C GLU A 51 -15.67 -2.70 19.00
N VAL A 52 -14.64 -3.29 18.39
CA VAL A 52 -13.57 -2.59 17.69
C VAL A 52 -13.47 -3.09 16.26
N THR A 53 -13.48 -2.18 15.29
CA THR A 53 -13.25 -2.51 13.88
C THR A 53 -11.81 -2.12 13.49
N ILE A 54 -11.08 -3.07 12.95
CA ILE A 54 -9.73 -2.91 12.41
C ILE A 54 -9.76 -3.20 10.91
N THR A 55 -8.92 -2.50 10.13
CA THR A 55 -8.85 -2.68 8.67
C THR A 55 -7.42 -2.93 8.27
N ALA A 56 -7.21 -3.96 7.46
CA ALA A 56 -5.96 -4.24 6.78
C ALA A 56 -5.92 -3.51 5.45
N THR A 57 -4.75 -3.03 5.06
CA THR A 57 -4.51 -2.41 3.75
C THR A 57 -3.26 -2.99 3.15
N ALA A 58 -3.38 -3.67 2.01
CA ALA A 58 -2.24 -4.19 1.28
C ALA A 58 -1.44 -3.07 0.62
N ASN A 59 -0.11 -3.21 0.63
CA ASN A 59 0.78 -2.40 -0.19
C ASN A 59 0.68 -2.82 -1.66
N GLU A 60 1.12 -1.95 -2.54
CA GLU A 60 1.19 -2.25 -3.98
C GLU A 60 2.03 -3.51 -4.24
N GLY A 61 1.53 -4.39 -5.11
CA GLY A 61 2.12 -5.69 -5.39
C GLY A 61 1.80 -6.78 -4.38
N TYR A 62 1.01 -6.48 -3.36
CA TYR A 62 0.54 -7.47 -2.38
C TYR A 62 -0.97 -7.56 -2.38
N ARG A 63 -1.49 -8.69 -1.94
CA ARG A 63 -2.90 -8.87 -1.62
C ARG A 63 -3.06 -9.32 -0.17
N PHE A 64 -4.13 -8.87 0.45
CA PHE A 64 -4.53 -9.37 1.75
C PHE A 64 -4.99 -10.82 1.63
N THR A 65 -4.57 -11.69 2.56
CA THR A 65 -4.91 -13.11 2.54
C THR A 65 -5.74 -13.56 3.72
N GLY A 66 -5.79 -12.77 4.79
CA GLY A 66 -6.57 -13.09 5.97
C GLY A 66 -5.98 -12.51 7.25
N TRP A 67 -6.59 -12.85 8.36
CA TRP A 67 -6.17 -12.50 9.70
C TRP A 67 -5.69 -13.74 10.45
N GLU A 68 -4.43 -13.76 10.92
CA GLU A 68 -4.03 -14.70 11.94
C GLU A 68 -4.79 -14.36 13.23
N GLY A 69 -5.35 -15.40 13.88
CA GLY A 69 -6.25 -15.24 15.04
C GLY A 69 -7.73 -15.17 14.68
N SER A 70 -8.10 -15.20 13.37
CA SER A 70 -9.49 -15.21 12.89
C SER A 70 -9.61 -15.96 11.57
N ASP A 71 -10.76 -16.57 11.32
CA ASP A 71 -11.10 -17.20 10.02
C ASP A 71 -11.62 -16.17 8.99
N SER A 72 -11.62 -14.87 9.32
CA SER A 72 -12.10 -13.82 8.42
C SER A 72 -11.15 -13.60 7.26
N THR A 73 -11.69 -13.60 6.04
CA THR A 73 -11.00 -13.22 4.81
C THR A 73 -11.31 -11.79 4.37
N SER A 74 -12.10 -11.05 5.15
CA SER A 74 -12.40 -9.64 4.90
C SER A 74 -11.26 -8.76 5.39
N GLU A 75 -10.89 -7.76 4.61
CA GLU A 75 -9.92 -6.72 5.02
C GLU A 75 -10.39 -5.96 6.28
N SER A 76 -11.70 -5.88 6.51
CA SER A 76 -12.28 -5.29 7.71
C SER A 76 -12.72 -6.37 8.68
N LEU A 77 -12.19 -6.33 9.92
CA LEU A 77 -12.48 -7.26 11.00
C LEU A 77 -13.08 -6.47 12.19
N THR A 78 -14.30 -6.84 12.59
CA THR A 78 -14.91 -6.33 13.82
C THR A 78 -14.84 -7.39 14.90
N VAL A 79 -14.30 -7.04 16.05
CA VAL A 79 -14.12 -7.92 17.21
C VAL A 79 -14.80 -7.36 18.44
N THR A 80 -15.38 -8.23 19.26
CA THR A 80 -15.95 -7.86 20.58
C THR A 80 -14.97 -8.28 21.66
N LEU A 81 -14.53 -7.32 22.48
CA LEU A 81 -13.56 -7.55 23.56
C LEU A 81 -14.24 -8.15 24.79
N ASN A 82 -14.07 -9.45 25.00
CA ASN A 82 -14.50 -10.19 26.20
C ASN A 82 -13.34 -10.99 26.83
N SER A 83 -12.15 -10.83 26.28
CA SER A 83 -10.85 -11.33 26.75
C SER A 83 -9.74 -10.58 26.01
N ASP A 84 -8.48 -10.75 26.40
CA ASP A 84 -7.34 -10.28 25.63
C ASP A 84 -7.29 -11.01 24.28
N GLN A 85 -7.07 -10.24 23.20
CA GLN A 85 -7.10 -10.77 21.82
C GLN A 85 -5.90 -10.24 21.02
N THR A 86 -5.39 -11.07 20.11
CA THR A 86 -4.27 -10.71 19.24
C THR A 86 -4.61 -11.13 17.81
N TYR A 87 -4.37 -10.22 16.85
CA TYR A 87 -4.57 -10.44 15.43
C TYR A 87 -3.36 -9.96 14.64
N GLN A 88 -3.04 -10.66 13.54
CA GLN A 88 -2.07 -10.19 12.56
C GLN A 88 -2.69 -10.22 11.16
N ALA A 89 -2.64 -9.09 10.46
CA ALA A 89 -3.01 -9.03 9.06
C ALA A 89 -1.94 -9.73 8.21
N LEU A 90 -2.33 -10.65 7.35
CA LEU A 90 -1.46 -11.43 6.48
C LEU A 90 -1.59 -10.95 5.04
N PHE A 91 -0.46 -10.87 4.36
CA PHE A 91 -0.39 -10.46 2.97
C PHE A 91 0.52 -11.41 2.20
N GLU A 92 0.27 -11.57 0.92
CA GLU A 92 1.17 -12.28 0.02
C GLU A 92 1.46 -11.45 -1.21
N LEU A 93 2.63 -11.63 -1.81
CA LEU A 93 2.94 -11.05 -3.11
C LEU A 93 1.91 -11.56 -4.12
N ILE A 94 1.37 -10.65 -4.92
CA ILE A 94 0.58 -11.02 -6.08
C ILE A 94 1.54 -11.71 -7.05
N PRO A 95 1.42 -13.06 -7.26
CA PRO A 95 2.28 -13.70 -8.22
C PRO A 95 2.00 -13.06 -9.59
N VAL A 96 3.04 -12.63 -10.25
CA VAL A 96 2.96 -12.26 -11.66
C VAL A 96 2.67 -13.55 -12.42
N SER A 97 1.38 -13.82 -12.63
CA SER A 97 0.91 -15.14 -13.02
C SER A 97 0.84 -15.33 -14.52
N ASP A 98 1.09 -16.56 -14.87
CA ASP A 98 0.73 -17.28 -16.11
C ASP A 98 1.30 -16.74 -17.43
N THR A 99 2.31 -17.43 -17.90
CA THR A 99 3.00 -17.24 -19.18
C THR A 99 2.09 -17.31 -20.42
N SER A 100 0.84 -17.75 -20.29
CA SER A 100 -0.05 -18.00 -21.43
C SER A 100 -0.90 -16.80 -21.87
N SER A 101 -0.95 -15.70 -21.09
CA SER A 101 -1.78 -14.53 -21.42
C SER A 101 -1.10 -13.16 -21.25
N ARG A 102 0.19 -13.11 -20.90
CA ARG A 102 0.92 -11.83 -20.73
C ARG A 102 0.90 -10.99 -22.01
N ILE A 103 0.55 -9.73 -21.87
CA ILE A 103 0.69 -8.75 -22.93
C ILE A 103 2.09 -8.14 -22.82
N ILE A 104 2.97 -8.54 -23.75
CA ILE A 104 4.33 -8.00 -23.82
C ILE A 104 4.40 -6.99 -24.97
N TRP A 105 4.70 -5.74 -24.63
CA TRP A 105 4.96 -4.72 -25.62
C TRP A 105 6.39 -4.83 -26.14
N SER A 106 6.53 -5.15 -27.40
CA SER A 106 7.81 -5.34 -28.13
C SER A 106 7.94 -4.46 -29.37
N GLY A 107 7.04 -3.51 -29.52
CA GLY A 107 7.05 -2.57 -30.64
C GLY A 107 8.21 -1.56 -30.58
N PRO A 108 8.23 -0.57 -31.48
CA PRO A 108 9.32 0.40 -31.60
C PRO A 108 9.66 1.10 -30.30
N THR A 109 10.94 1.41 -30.12
CA THR A 109 11.44 2.15 -28.96
C THR A 109 10.88 3.57 -28.94
N VAL A 110 10.26 3.94 -27.82
CA VAL A 110 9.85 5.31 -27.49
C VAL A 110 10.88 5.90 -26.54
N GLN A 111 11.33 7.10 -26.84
CA GLN A 111 12.21 7.88 -25.96
C GLN A 111 11.39 8.93 -25.24
N PHE A 112 11.57 9.01 -23.93
CA PHE A 112 10.98 10.04 -23.08
C PHE A 112 12.06 10.78 -22.30
N SER A 113 11.91 12.11 -22.20
CA SER A 113 12.80 12.93 -21.38
C SER A 113 12.04 14.06 -20.71
N LYS A 114 12.44 14.37 -19.48
CA LYS A 114 12.00 15.52 -18.70
C LYS A 114 13.21 16.32 -18.26
N GLU A 115 13.22 17.61 -18.59
CA GLU A 115 14.29 18.53 -18.23
C GLU A 115 14.33 18.85 -16.74
N ASP A 116 15.52 19.26 -16.27
CA ASP A 116 15.73 19.76 -14.90
C ASP A 116 14.79 20.94 -14.58
N GLY A 117 14.12 20.90 -13.44
CA GLY A 117 13.27 21.98 -12.96
C GLY A 117 11.94 22.15 -13.70
N SER A 118 11.68 21.38 -14.76
CA SER A 118 10.41 21.46 -15.48
C SER A 118 9.25 20.97 -14.64
N ASP A 119 8.07 21.56 -14.85
CA ASP A 119 6.85 21.28 -14.08
C ASP A 119 6.30 19.90 -14.45
N SER A 120 6.21 18.98 -13.47
CA SER A 120 5.67 17.63 -13.64
C SER A 120 4.18 17.61 -13.98
N SER A 121 3.44 18.70 -13.75
CA SER A 121 2.01 18.78 -14.10
C SER A 121 1.74 19.02 -15.57
N GLN A 122 2.76 19.48 -16.32
CA GLN A 122 2.64 19.70 -17.76
C GLN A 122 2.67 18.36 -18.52
N GLU A 123 1.76 18.18 -19.46
CA GLU A 123 1.63 16.95 -20.26
C GLU A 123 2.92 16.54 -20.97
N SER A 124 3.68 17.51 -21.50
CA SER A 124 4.99 17.28 -22.16
C SER A 124 6.04 16.68 -21.24
N ASN A 125 5.85 16.75 -19.92
CA ASN A 125 6.73 16.23 -18.88
C ASN A 125 6.22 14.92 -18.27
N GLN A 126 5.29 14.24 -18.94
CA GLN A 126 4.64 12.99 -18.53
C GLN A 126 4.71 11.97 -19.65
N ASP A 127 5.30 10.80 -19.37
CA ASP A 127 5.15 9.66 -20.29
C ASP A 127 3.81 8.96 -20.02
N ARG A 128 2.82 9.25 -20.85
CA ARG A 128 1.48 8.68 -20.77
C ARG A 128 1.47 7.34 -21.50
N ILE A 129 1.91 6.29 -20.78
CA ILE A 129 2.08 4.95 -21.34
C ILE A 129 0.72 4.33 -21.67
N THR A 130 -0.22 4.37 -20.71
CA THR A 130 -1.62 3.98 -20.88
C THR A 130 -2.53 5.05 -20.25
N SER A 131 -3.86 4.83 -20.24
CA SER A 131 -4.78 5.68 -19.49
C SER A 131 -4.55 5.63 -17.97
N ASN A 132 -3.94 4.55 -17.47
CA ASN A 132 -3.75 4.28 -16.05
C ASN A 132 -2.37 4.68 -15.52
N VAL A 133 -1.36 4.82 -16.40
CA VAL A 133 0.03 5.05 -16.00
C VAL A 133 0.65 6.20 -16.79
N TRP A 134 0.91 7.32 -16.08
CA TRP A 134 1.57 8.53 -16.58
C TRP A 134 2.82 8.80 -15.73
N ILE A 135 3.97 8.37 -16.19
CA ILE A 135 5.23 8.46 -15.44
C ILE A 135 5.82 9.87 -15.57
N THR A 136 6.11 10.46 -14.43
CA THR A 136 6.82 11.72 -14.31
C THR A 136 7.71 11.72 -13.07
N ARG A 137 8.36 12.86 -12.80
CA ARG A 137 9.21 13.07 -11.62
C ARG A 137 9.13 14.52 -11.15
N GLY A 138 8.93 14.71 -9.85
CA GLY A 138 9.08 16.03 -9.21
C GLY A 138 10.56 16.43 -9.07
N ASN A 139 10.84 17.64 -8.61
CA ASN A 139 12.21 18.11 -8.40
C ASN A 139 12.98 17.26 -7.38
N GLY A 140 12.29 16.63 -6.42
CA GLY A 140 12.88 15.72 -5.45
C GLY A 140 12.28 14.32 -5.54
N GLY A 141 13.04 13.30 -5.11
CA GLY A 141 12.53 11.95 -5.03
C GLY A 141 12.71 11.11 -6.28
N GLN A 142 11.93 10.06 -6.35
CA GLN A 142 11.85 9.12 -7.49
C GLN A 142 10.75 9.54 -8.48
N ILE A 143 10.55 8.74 -9.51
CA ILE A 143 9.40 8.82 -10.41
C ILE A 143 8.09 8.48 -9.68
N PHE A 144 6.97 8.93 -10.21
CA PHE A 144 5.62 8.63 -9.72
C PHE A 144 4.61 8.65 -10.87
N ASN A 145 3.45 8.04 -10.65
CA ASN A 145 2.36 8.00 -11.63
C ASN A 145 1.39 9.17 -11.36
N ILE A 146 1.54 10.28 -12.11
CA ILE A 146 0.73 11.48 -11.89
C ILE A 146 -0.77 11.29 -12.23
N ALA A 147 -1.14 10.24 -12.94
CA ALA A 147 -2.54 9.90 -13.14
C ALA A 147 -3.24 9.49 -11.83
N LYS A 148 -2.48 9.02 -10.83
CA LYS A 148 -3.00 8.47 -9.57
C LYS A 148 -2.39 9.10 -8.32
N GLU A 149 -1.26 9.80 -8.44
CA GLU A 149 -0.48 10.33 -7.32
C GLU A 149 -0.18 11.82 -7.53
N ASN A 150 -0.06 12.57 -6.44
CA ASN A 150 0.35 13.98 -6.48
C ASN A 150 1.87 14.17 -6.31
N SER A 151 2.57 13.15 -5.84
CA SER A 151 4.03 13.16 -5.62
C SER A 151 4.58 11.77 -5.39
N ALA A 152 5.89 11.61 -5.54
CA ALA A 152 6.57 10.35 -5.29
C ALA A 152 6.54 9.94 -3.80
N ASN A 153 6.22 8.68 -3.54
CA ASN A 153 6.39 8.03 -2.25
C ASN A 153 7.60 7.09 -2.31
N LYS A 154 8.57 7.27 -1.40
CA LYS A 154 9.81 6.47 -1.40
C LYS A 154 9.60 5.00 -1.00
N ALA A 155 8.53 4.70 -0.29
CA ALA A 155 8.20 3.37 0.15
C ALA A 155 7.49 2.54 -0.93
N ASN A 156 6.86 3.19 -1.90
CA ASN A 156 6.02 2.55 -2.91
C ASN A 156 6.63 2.72 -4.32
N SER A 157 6.17 1.92 -5.25
CA SER A 157 6.34 2.13 -6.69
C SER A 157 5.51 3.34 -7.15
N PRO A 158 5.74 3.89 -8.37
CA PRO A 158 4.70 4.65 -9.05
C PRO A 158 3.40 3.84 -9.08
N ALA A 159 2.29 4.40 -8.61
CA ALA A 159 1.04 3.66 -8.41
C ALA A 159 0.60 2.90 -9.67
N GLY A 160 0.24 1.62 -9.52
CA GLY A 160 -0.12 0.73 -10.62
C GLY A 160 1.08 0.16 -11.39
N THR A 161 2.31 0.23 -10.84
CA THR A 161 3.50 -0.32 -11.49
C THR A 161 4.33 -1.20 -10.57
N LEU A 162 4.91 -2.27 -11.12
CA LEU A 162 5.99 -3.05 -10.52
C LEU A 162 7.18 -3.10 -11.50
N TRP A 163 8.37 -3.33 -10.96
CA TRP A 163 9.62 -3.25 -11.71
C TRP A 163 10.50 -4.46 -11.42
N ALA A 164 11.24 -4.88 -12.43
CA ALA A 164 12.27 -5.90 -12.26
C ALA A 164 13.55 -5.48 -12.98
N THR A 165 14.70 -5.79 -12.41
CA THR A 165 15.99 -5.64 -13.09
C THR A 165 16.29 -6.88 -13.93
N GLY A 166 16.51 -6.70 -15.22
CA GLY A 166 16.80 -7.76 -16.17
C GLY A 166 16.18 -7.51 -17.55
N SER A 167 16.39 -8.45 -18.49
CA SER A 167 15.82 -8.41 -19.82
C SER A 167 14.40 -8.96 -19.85
N ILE A 168 13.54 -8.34 -20.65
CA ILE A 168 12.18 -8.84 -20.92
C ILE A 168 12.18 -10.23 -21.55
N ASP A 169 13.23 -10.61 -22.27
CA ASP A 169 13.39 -11.96 -22.84
C ASP A 169 13.52 -13.05 -21.77
N ASN A 170 13.83 -12.67 -20.53
CA ASN A 170 13.96 -13.59 -19.40
C ASN A 170 12.90 -13.33 -18.31
N ILE A 171 11.76 -12.80 -18.72
CA ILE A 171 10.68 -12.31 -17.83
C ILE A 171 10.21 -13.37 -16.81
N ASP A 172 10.23 -14.65 -17.17
CA ASP A 172 9.79 -15.76 -16.31
C ASP A 172 10.67 -15.97 -15.08
N ASN A 173 11.90 -15.46 -15.12
CA ASN A 173 12.85 -15.56 -14.00
C ASN A 173 13.04 -14.23 -13.26
N LEU A 174 12.25 -13.21 -13.61
CA LEU A 174 12.35 -11.90 -12.96
C LEU A 174 11.44 -11.83 -11.73
N THR A 175 11.92 -11.16 -10.69
CA THR A 175 11.13 -10.79 -9.52
C THR A 175 10.68 -9.36 -9.65
N PHE A 176 9.36 -9.14 -9.66
CA PHE A 176 8.76 -7.82 -9.77
C PHE A 176 8.50 -7.24 -8.39
N GLU A 177 9.01 -6.05 -8.15
CA GLU A 177 9.03 -5.37 -6.86
C GLU A 177 8.74 -3.88 -7.01
N PRO A 178 8.47 -3.14 -5.93
CA PRO A 178 8.44 -1.68 -5.98
C PRO A 178 9.72 -1.10 -6.57
N PHE A 179 9.60 0.01 -7.32
CA PHE A 179 10.70 0.59 -8.11
C PHE A 179 12.04 0.66 -7.36
N ARG A 180 12.02 1.20 -6.11
CA ARG A 180 13.28 1.35 -5.34
C ARG A 180 13.86 0.03 -4.88
N THR A 181 13.04 -0.96 -4.60
CA THR A 181 13.50 -2.30 -4.24
C THR A 181 14.16 -2.95 -5.45
N ALA A 182 13.51 -2.91 -6.61
CA ALA A 182 14.02 -3.48 -7.85
C ALA A 182 15.34 -2.86 -8.31
N VAL A 183 15.49 -1.51 -8.20
CA VAL A 183 16.68 -0.80 -8.70
C VAL A 183 17.69 -0.43 -7.60
N GLY A 184 17.36 -0.68 -6.32
CA GLY A 184 18.17 -0.26 -5.18
C GLY A 184 18.15 1.27 -5.01
N GLN A 185 19.10 1.96 -5.63
CA GLN A 185 19.16 3.43 -5.59
C GLN A 185 18.78 4.01 -6.94
N PRO A 186 17.71 4.84 -7.06
CA PRO A 186 17.28 5.42 -8.34
C PRO A 186 18.36 6.14 -9.14
N LYS A 187 19.35 6.74 -8.46
CA LYS A 187 20.50 7.37 -9.13
C LYS A 187 21.44 6.40 -9.87
N ALA A 188 21.37 5.12 -9.54
CA ALA A 188 22.19 4.05 -10.15
C ALA A 188 21.46 3.31 -11.28
N VAL A 189 20.22 3.72 -11.61
CA VAL A 189 19.37 3.03 -12.59
C VAL A 189 19.83 3.19 -14.04
N VAL A 190 20.62 4.23 -14.32
CA VAL A 190 21.07 4.57 -15.69
C VAL A 190 21.89 3.42 -16.27
N GLY A 191 21.49 2.97 -17.46
CA GLY A 191 22.12 1.89 -18.21
C GLY A 191 21.67 0.47 -17.84
N SER A 192 20.90 0.31 -16.76
CA SER A 192 20.34 -1.00 -16.39
C SER A 192 19.15 -1.34 -17.27
N ASP A 193 19.09 -2.62 -17.69
CA ASP A 193 17.91 -3.16 -18.34
C ASP A 193 16.85 -3.47 -17.27
N LEU A 194 15.64 -2.99 -17.48
CA LEU A 194 14.50 -3.15 -16.59
C LEU A 194 13.29 -3.67 -17.35
N VAL A 195 12.41 -4.34 -16.64
CA VAL A 195 11.05 -4.63 -17.09
C VAL A 195 10.09 -3.88 -16.19
N LEU A 196 9.18 -3.11 -16.80
CA LEU A 196 8.07 -2.45 -16.15
C LEU A 196 6.81 -3.27 -16.38
N TYR A 197 6.11 -3.56 -15.28
CA TYR A 197 4.79 -4.18 -15.28
C TYR A 197 3.72 -3.15 -14.92
N LEU A 198 2.76 -2.94 -15.81
CA LEU A 198 1.58 -2.11 -15.63
C LEU A 198 0.47 -3.00 -15.06
N VAL A 199 0.27 -2.92 -13.74
CA VAL A 199 -0.54 -3.90 -12.98
C VAL A 199 -1.99 -3.93 -13.43
N ASP A 200 -2.62 -2.76 -13.63
CA ASP A 200 -4.03 -2.69 -14.00
C ASP A 200 -4.29 -3.03 -15.48
N ASP A 201 -3.27 -2.89 -16.31
CA ASP A 201 -3.36 -3.13 -17.77
C ASP A 201 -2.87 -4.54 -18.15
N ASP A 202 -2.21 -5.26 -17.23
CA ASP A 202 -1.51 -6.55 -17.43
C ASP A 202 -0.49 -6.49 -18.59
N ILE A 203 0.25 -5.38 -18.68
CA ILE A 203 1.21 -5.10 -19.76
C ILE A 203 2.63 -5.09 -19.19
N TYR A 204 3.53 -5.74 -19.91
CA TYR A 204 4.98 -5.76 -19.65
C TYR A 204 5.72 -5.06 -20.77
N LEU A 205 6.68 -4.21 -20.41
CA LEU A 205 7.50 -3.49 -21.38
C LEU A 205 8.95 -3.34 -20.88
N SER A 206 9.90 -3.32 -21.83
CA SER A 206 11.29 -3.04 -21.51
C SER A 206 11.50 -1.55 -21.25
N VAL A 207 12.33 -1.22 -20.26
CA VAL A 207 12.71 0.16 -19.93
C VAL A 207 14.21 0.23 -19.67
N LYS A 208 14.86 1.28 -20.18
CA LYS A 208 16.26 1.57 -19.92
C LYS A 208 16.45 3.06 -19.66
N PHE A 209 16.81 3.41 -18.46
CA PHE A 209 17.09 4.81 -18.15
C PHE A 209 18.39 5.26 -18.82
N THR A 210 18.33 6.40 -19.51
CA THR A 210 19.46 7.01 -20.19
C THR A 210 20.02 8.20 -19.43
N SER A 211 19.21 8.84 -18.56
CA SER A 211 19.68 9.88 -17.66
C SER A 211 18.88 9.92 -16.36
N TRP A 212 19.51 10.42 -15.27
CA TRP A 212 18.89 10.65 -13.98
C TRP A 212 19.60 11.79 -13.26
N SER A 213 18.96 12.95 -13.18
CA SER A 213 19.52 14.13 -12.50
C SER A 213 19.51 13.97 -10.98
N GLN A 214 20.59 14.43 -10.36
CA GLN A 214 20.76 14.46 -8.90
C GLN A 214 20.52 15.88 -8.34
N GLY A 215 20.53 16.02 -7.01
CA GLY A 215 20.47 17.32 -6.35
C GLY A 215 19.12 18.02 -6.46
N GLN A 216 18.02 17.27 -6.43
CA GLN A 216 16.65 17.80 -6.46
C GLN A 216 16.29 18.56 -7.75
N LYS A 217 16.90 18.21 -8.86
CA LYS A 217 16.65 18.86 -10.15
C LYS A 217 15.49 18.27 -10.94
N GLY A 218 15.18 16.99 -10.72
CA GLY A 218 13.97 16.33 -11.24
C GLY A 218 14.02 15.87 -12.70
N GLY A 219 15.10 16.14 -13.41
CA GLY A 219 15.27 15.67 -14.79
C GLY A 219 15.56 14.17 -14.84
N PHE A 220 15.06 13.49 -15.87
CA PHE A 220 15.36 12.10 -16.18
C PHE A 220 14.98 11.78 -17.63
N ALA A 221 15.57 10.72 -18.16
CA ALA A 221 15.21 10.21 -19.47
C ALA A 221 15.34 8.69 -19.48
N TYR A 222 14.52 8.05 -20.29
CA TYR A 222 14.59 6.63 -20.58
C TYR A 222 14.07 6.32 -21.99
N GLU A 223 14.40 5.15 -22.45
CA GLU A 223 13.78 4.50 -23.60
C GLU A 223 12.95 3.30 -23.12
N ARG A 224 11.86 3.03 -23.80
CA ARG A 224 10.98 1.88 -23.54
C ARG A 224 10.42 1.29 -24.81
N SER A 225 10.00 0.02 -24.76
CA SER A 225 9.21 -0.56 -25.83
C SER A 225 7.78 0.03 -25.85
N SER A 226 7.15 -0.03 -27.03
CA SER A 226 5.74 0.33 -27.24
C SER A 226 4.92 -0.91 -27.60
N GLU A 227 3.63 -0.71 -27.76
CA GLU A 227 2.69 -1.71 -28.23
C GLU A 227 3.12 -2.31 -29.56
#